data_bb2be174ca31b931cf04e08b22ef2316
#
_entry.id   bb2be174ca31b931cf04e08b22ef2316
#
_cell.length_a   1.000
_cell.length_b   1.000
_cell.length_c   1.000
_cell.angle_alpha   90.00
_cell.angle_beta   90.00
_cell.angle_gamma   90.00
#
_symmetry.space_group_name_H-M   'P 1'
#
loop_
_entity.id
_entity.type
_entity.pdbx_description
1 polymer ?
#
loop_
_entity_poly.entity_id
_entity_poly.type
_entity_poly.pdbx_seq_one_letter_code
_entity_poly.pdbx_strand_id
1 'polypeptide(L)'
;MATVSPVSGSSPEHRGLAHWTQRVLKELDVLQSAPDKDAVHDLRVAIRRCRSVAAVMKEVDPAPAWHELRSLPKKLFRKLGELRDTQIMDEWVTEHGAENDKLRVILHTFFQEREPKLQQEALRLAAKFDDKAWQRLEGKLRKRVRLVPPESLAAQCLAVERLAEAKELHNKAVRADKPTAWHALRIGLKKFRYTVESLLPEEHQAWSPNLKQLQDILGEVHDLDVLRAIIKERATGEAAEVQAEWERTIERQRNARLQEYREVAIGKNSVWQEWQQGLPRQKRLQTAAIARLRATARAADPHPRRAAHISRLSMALFDALGRAHSAPVFDDAHMRRVLRGAARLCGLRLKGKSKPAQKVARRFLLERPVPPSWSFKEWELLAWTVRYHRGPEPTTKSSTFARLQKDQQTNVRALAGVIRLARGLRKCGIEHCSGFRAEKTAAAVVLHIPGLVDTAENAAGLAAAKHFLDTYLGKPLILEPAVRAQLVALPAPAPQEPPIAAASD
;
A
#
# COMPACT_ATOMS: atom_id res chain seq x y z
N MET A 1 31.47 41.37 -20.55
CA MET A 1 31.19 40.78 -19.22
C MET A 1 29.72 41.05 -18.91
N ALA A 2 28.87 40.11 -19.22
CA ALA A 2 27.44 40.15 -18.91
C ALA A 2 27.20 39.16 -17.77
N THR A 3 26.84 39.68 -16.60
CA THR A 3 26.50 38.95 -15.40
C THR A 3 25.17 38.23 -15.60
N VAL A 4 25.22 36.90 -15.71
CA VAL A 4 24.04 36.04 -15.68
C VAL A 4 23.62 35.91 -14.23
N SER A 5 22.48 36.49 -13.88
CA SER A 5 21.80 36.26 -12.58
C SER A 5 21.38 34.82 -12.46
N PRO A 6 21.59 34.15 -11.32
CA PRO A 6 21.08 32.80 -11.12
C PRO A 6 19.57 32.82 -11.03
N VAL A 7 18.91 32.12 -11.95
CA VAL A 7 17.49 31.79 -11.86
C VAL A 7 17.31 30.97 -10.58
N SER A 8 16.60 31.51 -9.60
CA SER A 8 16.19 30.85 -8.39
C SER A 8 15.27 29.67 -8.77
N GLY A 9 15.85 28.48 -8.85
CA GLY A 9 15.12 27.24 -8.97
C GLY A 9 14.34 26.98 -7.68
N SER A 10 13.08 27.38 -7.64
CA SER A 10 12.15 26.90 -6.63
C SER A 10 12.08 25.39 -6.76
N SER A 11 12.56 24.68 -5.74
CA SER A 11 12.32 23.25 -5.58
C SER A 11 10.84 22.97 -5.85
N PRO A 12 10.47 21.94 -6.63
CA PRO A 12 9.08 21.64 -6.85
C PRO A 12 8.47 21.33 -5.48
N GLU A 13 7.71 22.28 -4.93
CA GLU A 13 6.94 22.09 -3.71
C GLU A 13 6.16 20.78 -3.88
N HIS A 14 6.33 19.89 -2.93
CA HIS A 14 5.61 18.60 -2.93
C HIS A 14 4.10 18.88 -2.87
N ARG A 15 3.47 18.91 -4.03
CA ARG A 15 2.06 19.27 -4.21
C ARG A 15 1.17 18.13 -3.73
N GLY A 16 0.68 18.23 -2.49
CA GLY A 16 -0.19 17.23 -1.86
C GLY A 16 -1.59 17.13 -2.49
N LEU A 17 -2.41 16.21 -1.95
CA LEU A 17 -3.79 15.96 -2.44
C LEU A 17 -4.64 17.23 -2.49
N ALA A 18 -4.53 18.13 -1.50
CA ALA A 18 -5.29 19.38 -1.46
C ALA A 18 -5.01 20.27 -2.67
N HIS A 19 -3.74 20.39 -3.08
CA HIS A 19 -3.37 21.13 -4.28
C HIS A 19 -4.05 20.54 -5.53
N TRP A 20 -3.97 19.22 -5.71
CA TRP A 20 -4.52 18.59 -6.91
C TRP A 20 -6.04 18.61 -6.94
N THR A 21 -6.71 18.52 -5.78
CA THR A 21 -8.18 18.66 -5.74
C THR A 21 -8.65 20.06 -6.09
N GLN A 22 -7.94 21.10 -5.67
CA GLN A 22 -8.20 22.48 -6.06
C GLN A 22 -7.88 22.72 -7.55
N ARG A 23 -6.77 22.15 -8.03
CA ARG A 23 -6.39 22.24 -9.45
C ARG A 23 -7.46 21.64 -10.36
N VAL A 24 -8.13 20.54 -9.96
CA VAL A 24 -9.25 19.97 -10.74
C VAL A 24 -10.36 20.99 -10.94
N LEU A 25 -10.79 21.71 -9.90
CA LEU A 25 -11.85 22.73 -10.01
C LEU A 25 -11.40 23.88 -10.91
N LYS A 26 -10.17 24.38 -10.72
CA LYS A 26 -9.62 25.44 -11.57
C LYS A 26 -9.59 25.03 -13.05
N GLU A 27 -9.11 23.83 -13.34
CA GLU A 27 -9.02 23.35 -14.73
C GLU A 27 -10.38 23.00 -15.35
N LEU A 28 -11.39 22.70 -14.53
CA LEU A 28 -12.78 22.59 -14.99
C LEU A 28 -13.29 23.95 -15.49
N ASP A 29 -13.05 25.03 -14.74
CA ASP A 29 -13.44 26.38 -15.15
C ASP A 29 -12.72 26.81 -16.42
N VAL A 30 -11.41 26.51 -16.54
CA VAL A 30 -10.62 26.79 -17.75
C VAL A 30 -11.18 26.04 -18.94
N LEU A 31 -11.45 24.72 -18.81
CA LEU A 31 -12.00 23.91 -19.90
C LEU A 31 -13.38 24.41 -20.37
N GLN A 32 -14.21 24.91 -19.46
CA GLN A 32 -15.52 25.45 -19.80
C GLN A 32 -15.44 26.81 -20.50
N SER A 33 -14.43 27.61 -20.19
CA SER A 33 -14.22 28.95 -20.77
C SER A 33 -13.47 28.91 -22.09
N ALA A 34 -12.44 28.06 -22.20
CA ALA A 34 -11.56 27.92 -23.38
C ALA A 34 -11.20 26.44 -23.59
N PRO A 35 -12.00 25.69 -24.32
CA PRO A 35 -11.82 24.25 -24.52
C PRO A 35 -10.76 23.93 -25.57
N ASP A 36 -9.49 24.20 -25.28
CA ASP A 36 -8.36 23.87 -26.14
C ASP A 36 -7.65 22.56 -25.71
N LYS A 37 -6.61 22.18 -26.47
CA LYS A 37 -5.82 20.95 -26.21
C LYS A 37 -5.11 21.00 -24.87
N ASP A 38 -4.67 22.16 -24.41
CA ASP A 38 -3.94 22.35 -23.17
C ASP A 38 -4.87 22.28 -21.95
N ALA A 39 -6.06 22.87 -22.01
CA ALA A 39 -7.09 22.75 -20.99
C ALA A 39 -7.52 21.28 -20.78
N VAL A 40 -7.71 20.54 -21.88
CA VAL A 40 -7.98 19.09 -21.83
C VAL A 40 -6.84 18.34 -21.16
N HIS A 41 -5.58 18.64 -21.52
CA HIS A 41 -4.40 18.03 -20.97
C HIS A 41 -4.29 18.29 -19.46
N ASP A 42 -4.39 19.54 -19.03
CA ASP A 42 -4.17 19.98 -17.65
C ASP A 42 -5.24 19.44 -16.70
N LEU A 43 -6.51 19.48 -17.09
CA LEU A 43 -7.59 18.87 -16.33
C LEU A 43 -7.38 17.36 -16.20
N ARG A 44 -6.97 16.70 -17.26
CA ARG A 44 -6.66 15.27 -17.26
C ARG A 44 -5.50 14.94 -16.32
N VAL A 45 -4.46 15.77 -16.28
CA VAL A 45 -3.34 15.64 -15.35
C VAL A 45 -3.81 15.79 -13.91
N ALA A 46 -4.58 16.83 -13.59
CA ALA A 46 -5.07 17.08 -12.23
C ALA A 46 -5.95 15.93 -11.70
N ILE A 47 -6.92 15.47 -12.51
CA ILE A 47 -7.77 14.31 -12.16
C ILE A 47 -6.94 13.05 -11.99
N ARG A 48 -5.97 12.79 -12.87
CA ARG A 48 -5.08 11.63 -12.80
C ARG A 48 -4.29 11.61 -11.49
N ARG A 49 -3.77 12.76 -11.04
CA ARG A 49 -3.04 12.90 -9.77
C ARG A 49 -3.93 12.54 -8.58
N CYS A 50 -5.12 13.08 -8.49
CA CYS A 50 -6.09 12.75 -7.44
C CYS A 50 -6.42 11.25 -7.41
N ARG A 51 -6.68 10.67 -8.59
CA ARG A 51 -7.01 9.25 -8.73
C ARG A 51 -5.84 8.33 -8.37
N SER A 52 -4.61 8.76 -8.62
CA SER A 52 -3.40 8.00 -8.30
C SER A 52 -3.15 7.98 -6.79
N VAL A 53 -3.22 9.12 -6.11
CA VAL A 53 -3.16 9.19 -4.65
C VAL A 53 -4.23 8.31 -4.02
N ALA A 54 -5.48 8.39 -4.50
CA ALA A 54 -6.58 7.57 -4.00
C ALA A 54 -6.34 6.07 -4.22
N ALA A 55 -5.71 5.67 -5.33
CA ALA A 55 -5.39 4.28 -5.62
C ALA A 55 -4.35 3.71 -4.64
N VAL A 56 -3.35 4.50 -4.28
CA VAL A 56 -2.32 4.11 -3.31
C VAL A 56 -2.87 4.09 -1.90
N MET A 57 -3.57 5.15 -1.49
CA MET A 57 -4.13 5.26 -0.15
C MET A 57 -5.17 4.18 0.17
N LYS A 58 -5.93 3.72 -0.82
CA LYS A 58 -6.89 2.62 -0.68
C LYS A 58 -6.24 1.31 -0.19
N GLU A 59 -4.96 1.09 -0.46
CA GLU A 59 -4.25 -0.11 -0.01
C GLU A 59 -4.05 -0.13 1.51
N VAL A 60 -4.02 1.04 2.12
CA VAL A 60 -3.81 1.21 3.57
C VAL A 60 -5.11 1.57 4.28
N ASP A 61 -5.89 2.48 3.71
CA ASP A 61 -7.07 3.07 4.31
C ASP A 61 -8.37 2.58 3.64
N PRO A 62 -9.22 1.83 4.34
CA PRO A 62 -10.47 1.30 3.81
C PRO A 62 -11.61 2.33 3.70
N ALA A 63 -11.35 3.64 3.90
CA ALA A 63 -12.38 4.66 3.84
C ALA A 63 -13.05 4.69 2.45
N PRO A 64 -14.40 4.66 2.35
CA PRO A 64 -15.11 4.73 1.08
C PRO A 64 -14.79 5.98 0.26
N ALA A 65 -14.46 7.09 0.92
CA ALA A 65 -14.13 8.36 0.27
C ALA A 65 -12.98 8.25 -0.75
N TRP A 66 -12.04 7.31 -0.59
CA TRP A 66 -11.01 7.03 -1.60
C TRP A 66 -11.58 6.43 -2.87
N HIS A 67 -12.61 5.60 -2.74
CA HIS A 67 -13.32 5.08 -3.92
C HIS A 67 -14.13 6.19 -4.57
N GLU A 68 -14.81 7.02 -3.79
CA GLU A 68 -15.61 8.16 -4.28
C GLU A 68 -14.73 9.15 -5.06
N LEU A 69 -13.52 9.50 -4.54
CA LEU A 69 -12.56 10.38 -5.23
C LEU A 69 -12.13 9.82 -6.61
N ARG A 70 -12.10 8.51 -6.77
CA ARG A 70 -11.78 7.86 -8.06
C ARG A 70 -12.99 7.76 -9.00
N SER A 71 -14.17 7.56 -8.44
CA SER A 71 -15.38 7.26 -9.23
C SER A 71 -16.10 8.52 -9.71
N LEU A 72 -16.09 9.59 -8.93
CA LEU A 72 -16.77 10.83 -9.29
C LEU A 72 -16.29 11.38 -10.66
N PRO A 73 -14.98 11.58 -10.89
CA PRO A 73 -14.50 12.09 -12.18
C PRO A 73 -14.39 11.01 -13.28
N LYS A 74 -14.81 9.76 -13.05
CA LYS A 74 -14.49 8.62 -13.93
C LYS A 74 -15.01 8.80 -15.35
N LYS A 75 -16.24 9.29 -15.52
CA LYS A 75 -16.86 9.47 -16.84
C LYS A 75 -16.16 10.58 -17.61
N LEU A 76 -15.95 11.73 -16.96
CA LEU A 76 -15.23 12.86 -17.53
C LEU A 76 -13.79 12.46 -17.91
N PHE A 77 -13.05 11.87 -16.97
CA PHE A 77 -11.67 11.41 -17.20
C PHE A 77 -11.54 10.46 -18.38
N ARG A 78 -12.52 9.57 -18.59
CA ARG A 78 -12.55 8.67 -19.75
C ARG A 78 -12.75 9.44 -21.05
N LYS A 79 -13.71 10.39 -21.09
CA LYS A 79 -13.98 11.17 -22.30
C LYS A 79 -12.82 12.10 -22.68
N LEU A 80 -12.22 12.76 -21.71
CA LEU A 80 -10.97 13.51 -21.92
C LEU A 80 -9.84 12.60 -22.45
N GLY A 81 -9.85 11.29 -22.04
CA GLY A 81 -8.93 10.31 -22.56
C GLY A 81 -9.16 10.00 -24.02
N GLU A 82 -10.38 9.65 -24.38
CA GLU A 82 -10.80 9.35 -25.75
C GLU A 82 -10.52 10.55 -26.70
N LEU A 83 -10.75 11.78 -26.23
CA LEU A 83 -10.46 13.00 -26.97
C LEU A 83 -8.95 13.15 -27.23
N ARG A 84 -8.13 13.05 -26.17
CA ARG A 84 -6.68 13.17 -26.34
C ARG A 84 -6.08 12.07 -27.21
N ASP A 85 -6.54 10.83 -27.04
CA ASP A 85 -6.09 9.70 -27.85
C ASP A 85 -6.46 9.92 -29.34
N THR A 86 -7.64 10.49 -29.63
CA THR A 86 -8.05 10.87 -31.00
C THR A 86 -7.12 11.92 -31.60
N GLN A 87 -6.77 12.95 -30.84
CA GLN A 87 -5.86 14.02 -31.29
C GLN A 87 -4.45 13.48 -31.61
N ILE A 88 -3.90 12.64 -30.72
CA ILE A 88 -2.57 12.04 -30.93
C ILE A 88 -2.54 11.14 -32.16
N MET A 89 -3.62 10.37 -32.40
CA MET A 89 -3.69 9.50 -33.57
C MET A 89 -3.83 10.27 -34.88
N ASP A 90 -4.60 11.35 -34.88
CA ASP A 90 -4.74 12.23 -36.03
C ASP A 90 -3.42 12.94 -36.36
N GLU A 91 -2.71 13.44 -35.35
CA GLU A 91 -1.37 14.00 -35.50
C GLU A 91 -0.41 12.97 -36.14
N TRP A 92 -0.40 11.72 -35.62
CA TRP A 92 0.44 10.65 -36.16
C TRP A 92 0.09 10.28 -37.62
N VAL A 93 -1.19 10.16 -37.95
CA VAL A 93 -1.66 9.86 -39.31
C VAL A 93 -1.26 10.98 -40.28
N THR A 94 -1.36 12.22 -39.86
CA THR A 94 -0.98 13.38 -40.66
C THR A 94 0.53 13.44 -40.91
N GLU A 95 1.34 13.07 -39.92
CA GLU A 95 2.81 13.09 -40.02
C GLU A 95 3.38 11.95 -40.88
N HIS A 96 2.76 10.77 -40.85
CA HIS A 96 3.32 9.56 -41.47
C HIS A 96 2.67 9.12 -42.77
N GLY A 97 1.47 9.61 -43.07
CA GLY A 97 0.79 9.28 -44.32
C GLY A 97 1.10 10.27 -45.43
N ALA A 98 1.30 9.79 -46.66
CA ALA A 98 1.45 10.66 -47.84
C ALA A 98 0.15 11.45 -48.09
N GLU A 99 0.24 12.66 -48.67
CA GLU A 99 -0.91 13.53 -48.87
C GLU A 99 -2.02 12.88 -49.73
N ASN A 100 -1.62 12.11 -50.72
CA ASN A 100 -2.53 11.42 -51.66
C ASN A 100 -2.94 10.01 -51.23
N ASP A 101 -2.56 9.60 -50.01
CA ASP A 101 -2.88 8.26 -49.49
C ASP A 101 -4.35 8.17 -49.11
N LYS A 102 -5.09 7.27 -49.78
CA LYS A 102 -6.53 7.06 -49.58
C LYS A 102 -6.86 6.72 -48.10
N LEU A 103 -6.02 5.89 -47.45
CA LEU A 103 -6.23 5.50 -46.05
C LEU A 103 -5.97 6.67 -45.08
N ARG A 104 -4.95 7.51 -45.37
CA ARG A 104 -4.74 8.76 -44.60
C ARG A 104 -5.98 9.64 -44.64
N VAL A 105 -6.55 9.87 -45.84
CA VAL A 105 -7.75 10.71 -45.99
C VAL A 105 -8.92 10.13 -45.17
N ILE A 106 -9.15 8.82 -45.24
CA ILE A 106 -10.23 8.16 -44.49
C ILE A 106 -10.00 8.29 -42.97
N LEU A 107 -8.79 8.05 -42.49
CA LEU A 107 -8.48 8.12 -41.05
C LEU A 107 -8.55 9.56 -40.55
N HIS A 108 -7.97 10.50 -41.27
CA HIS A 108 -8.04 11.92 -40.93
C HIS A 108 -9.48 12.42 -40.85
N THR A 109 -10.31 12.14 -41.86
CA THR A 109 -11.73 12.47 -41.86
C THR A 109 -12.44 11.85 -40.64
N PHE A 110 -12.17 10.58 -40.34
CA PHE A 110 -12.73 9.89 -39.18
C PHE A 110 -12.36 10.58 -37.87
N PHE A 111 -11.11 11.00 -37.67
CA PHE A 111 -10.69 11.69 -36.46
C PHE A 111 -11.24 13.10 -36.37
N GLN A 112 -11.29 13.85 -37.48
CA GLN A 112 -11.85 15.18 -37.56
C GLN A 112 -13.38 15.21 -37.27
N GLU A 113 -14.11 14.17 -37.64
CA GLU A 113 -15.52 14.04 -37.27
C GLU A 113 -15.75 13.60 -35.84
N ARG A 114 -14.80 12.85 -35.28
CA ARG A 114 -14.87 12.29 -33.90
C ARG A 114 -14.51 13.30 -32.85
N GLU A 115 -13.51 14.13 -33.10
CA GLU A 115 -12.96 15.08 -32.12
C GLU A 115 -14.03 16.05 -31.60
N PRO A 116 -14.80 16.76 -32.38
CA PRO A 116 -15.82 17.72 -31.90
C PRO A 116 -16.93 17.02 -31.09
N LYS A 117 -17.31 15.80 -31.47
CA LYS A 117 -18.29 15.01 -30.70
C LYS A 117 -17.78 14.67 -29.31
N LEU A 118 -16.53 14.26 -29.21
CA LEU A 118 -15.88 13.94 -27.92
C LEU A 118 -15.67 15.20 -27.07
N GLN A 119 -15.29 16.31 -27.67
CA GLN A 119 -15.16 17.62 -27.02
C GLN A 119 -16.50 18.07 -26.44
N GLN A 120 -17.57 18.02 -27.21
CA GLN A 120 -18.91 18.36 -26.73
C GLN A 120 -19.37 17.47 -25.58
N GLU A 121 -19.13 16.16 -25.65
CA GLU A 121 -19.42 15.25 -24.54
C GLU A 121 -18.59 15.56 -23.29
N ALA A 122 -17.29 15.89 -23.45
CA ALA A 122 -16.43 16.26 -22.34
C ALA A 122 -16.92 17.55 -21.66
N LEU A 123 -17.27 18.57 -22.43
CA LEU A 123 -17.85 19.83 -21.94
C LEU A 123 -19.18 19.59 -21.19
N ARG A 124 -20.06 18.76 -21.74
CA ARG A 124 -21.33 18.41 -21.07
C ARG A 124 -21.08 17.69 -19.73
N LEU A 125 -20.07 16.83 -19.65
CA LEU A 125 -19.71 16.14 -18.41
C LEU A 125 -19.00 17.08 -17.42
N ALA A 126 -18.20 18.03 -17.89
CA ALA A 126 -17.58 19.07 -17.07
C ALA A 126 -18.65 19.98 -16.44
N ALA A 127 -19.63 20.44 -17.21
CA ALA A 127 -20.76 21.26 -16.72
C ALA A 127 -21.64 20.53 -15.69
N LYS A 128 -21.67 19.19 -15.70
CA LYS A 128 -22.41 18.35 -14.75
C LYS A 128 -21.54 17.84 -13.60
N PHE A 129 -20.32 18.34 -13.46
CA PHE A 129 -19.45 17.90 -12.37
C PHE A 129 -19.99 18.40 -11.02
N ASP A 130 -20.00 17.54 -10.00
CA ASP A 130 -20.49 17.90 -8.66
C ASP A 130 -19.33 18.46 -7.81
N ASP A 131 -19.09 19.76 -7.97
CA ASP A 131 -18.05 20.50 -7.25
C ASP A 131 -18.24 20.44 -5.74
N LYS A 132 -19.48 20.48 -5.26
CA LYS A 132 -19.79 20.41 -3.82
C LYS A 132 -19.44 19.03 -3.25
N ALA A 133 -19.75 17.95 -3.99
CA ALA A 133 -19.33 16.61 -3.60
C ALA A 133 -17.81 16.46 -3.64
N TRP A 134 -17.14 17.06 -4.64
CA TRP A 134 -15.69 17.06 -4.75
C TRP A 134 -15.01 17.76 -3.58
N GLN A 135 -15.45 18.96 -3.21
CA GLN A 135 -14.94 19.72 -2.06
C GLN A 135 -15.17 18.97 -0.73
N ARG A 136 -16.35 18.34 -0.56
CA ARG A 136 -16.61 17.48 0.61
C ARG A 136 -15.65 16.31 0.71
N LEU A 137 -15.26 15.70 -0.42
CA LEU A 137 -14.28 14.63 -0.45
C LEU A 137 -12.89 15.12 -0.03
N GLU A 138 -12.46 16.28 -0.53
CA GLU A 138 -11.20 16.91 -0.10
C GLU A 138 -11.16 17.09 1.41
N GLY A 139 -12.18 17.69 2.01
CA GLY A 139 -12.28 17.89 3.46
C GLY A 139 -12.21 16.58 4.26
N LYS A 140 -12.90 15.51 3.80
CA LYS A 140 -12.84 14.18 4.41
C LYS A 140 -11.47 13.55 4.33
N LEU A 141 -10.72 13.77 3.26
CA LEU A 141 -9.47 13.06 2.95
C LEU A 141 -8.22 13.81 3.43
N ARG A 142 -8.29 15.12 3.69
CA ARG A 142 -7.18 15.97 4.15
C ARG A 142 -6.39 15.39 5.33
N LYS A 143 -7.10 14.86 6.34
CA LYS A 143 -6.46 14.22 7.50
C LYS A 143 -6.02 12.78 7.21
N ARG A 144 -6.71 12.10 6.31
CA ARG A 144 -6.47 10.68 6.02
C ARG A 144 -5.25 10.45 5.14
N VAL A 145 -4.91 11.38 4.26
CA VAL A 145 -3.67 11.32 3.47
C VAL A 145 -2.43 11.27 4.36
N ARG A 146 -2.47 11.88 5.54
CA ARG A 146 -1.38 11.89 6.53
C ARG A 146 -1.13 10.53 7.21
N LEU A 147 -1.97 9.52 6.97
CA LEU A 147 -1.74 8.16 7.47
C LEU A 147 -0.48 7.52 6.87
N VAL A 148 -0.10 7.95 5.68
CA VAL A 148 1.13 7.56 4.99
C VAL A 148 1.87 8.84 4.61
N PRO A 149 2.69 9.40 5.52
CA PRO A 149 3.52 10.55 5.20
C PRO A 149 4.49 10.22 4.06
N PRO A 150 4.82 11.18 3.20
CA PRO A 150 5.92 11.04 2.25
C PRO A 150 7.21 10.58 2.95
N GLU A 151 8.08 9.89 2.24
CA GLU A 151 9.37 9.32 2.68
C GLU A 151 9.27 8.35 3.87
N SER A 152 8.07 8.10 4.40
CA SER A 152 7.91 7.17 5.52
C SER A 152 8.18 5.73 5.10
N LEU A 153 8.57 4.88 6.07
CA LEU A 153 8.71 3.44 5.83
C LEU A 153 7.43 2.79 5.28
N ALA A 154 6.25 3.32 5.62
CA ALA A 154 4.99 2.85 5.04
C ALA A 154 4.87 3.21 3.56
N ALA A 155 5.31 4.42 3.17
CA ALA A 155 5.38 4.87 1.78
C ALA A 155 6.37 4.01 0.97
N GLN A 156 7.56 3.79 1.52
CA GLN A 156 8.59 2.93 0.91
C GLN A 156 8.09 1.49 0.71
N CYS A 157 7.34 0.93 1.69
CA CYS A 157 6.73 -0.40 1.54
C CYS A 157 5.74 -0.46 0.36
N LEU A 158 4.89 0.56 0.20
CA LEU A 158 3.94 0.64 -0.91
C LEU A 158 4.66 0.73 -2.27
N ALA A 159 5.77 1.48 -2.33
CA ALA A 159 6.59 1.56 -3.55
C ALA A 159 7.23 0.22 -3.89
N VAL A 160 7.75 -0.54 -2.91
CA VAL A 160 8.28 -1.90 -3.11
C VAL A 160 7.19 -2.82 -3.69
N GLU A 161 5.97 -2.76 -3.17
CA GLU A 161 4.84 -3.56 -3.69
C GLU A 161 4.53 -3.23 -5.16
N ARG A 162 4.50 -1.93 -5.50
CA ARG A 162 4.24 -1.49 -6.88
C ARG A 162 5.38 -1.83 -7.83
N LEU A 163 6.62 -1.72 -7.36
CA LEU A 163 7.78 -2.14 -8.15
C LEU A 163 7.75 -3.65 -8.42
N ALA A 164 7.42 -4.47 -7.43
CA ALA A 164 7.31 -5.92 -7.59
C ALA A 164 6.19 -6.30 -8.58
N GLU A 165 5.00 -5.65 -8.48
CA GLU A 165 3.89 -5.82 -9.44
C GLU A 165 4.33 -5.45 -10.86
N ALA A 166 4.98 -4.29 -11.04
CA ALA A 166 5.45 -3.83 -12.35
C ALA A 166 6.54 -4.73 -12.92
N LYS A 167 7.47 -5.23 -12.09
CA LYS A 167 8.53 -6.16 -12.52
C LYS A 167 7.98 -7.51 -12.94
N GLU A 168 6.96 -8.03 -12.28
CA GLU A 168 6.27 -9.25 -12.71
C GLU A 168 5.61 -9.06 -14.09
N LEU A 169 4.95 -7.92 -14.31
CA LEU A 169 4.35 -7.57 -15.59
C LEU A 169 5.40 -7.37 -16.68
N HIS A 170 6.57 -6.77 -16.36
CA HIS A 170 7.73 -6.70 -17.25
C HIS A 170 8.18 -8.10 -17.70
N ASN A 171 8.40 -9.02 -16.77
CA ASN A 171 8.82 -10.37 -17.08
C ASN A 171 7.80 -11.11 -17.96
N LYS A 172 6.51 -10.87 -17.74
CA LYS A 172 5.43 -11.42 -18.59
C LYS A 172 5.42 -10.80 -19.98
N ALA A 173 5.59 -9.48 -20.10
CA ALA A 173 5.58 -8.77 -21.37
C ALA A 173 6.75 -9.18 -22.26
N VAL A 174 7.97 -9.20 -21.71
CA VAL A 174 9.18 -9.58 -22.44
C VAL A 174 9.10 -11.05 -22.92
N ARG A 175 8.50 -11.94 -22.12
CA ARG A 175 8.39 -13.37 -22.45
C ARG A 175 7.29 -13.67 -23.45
N ALA A 176 6.13 -13.04 -23.30
CA ALA A 176 4.95 -13.32 -24.13
C ALA A 176 4.93 -12.53 -25.43
N ASP A 177 5.57 -11.37 -25.46
CA ASP A 177 5.60 -10.38 -26.55
C ASP A 177 4.23 -10.10 -27.22
N LYS A 178 3.18 -10.02 -26.37
CA LYS A 178 1.80 -9.76 -26.84
C LYS A 178 1.37 -8.35 -26.49
N PRO A 179 0.58 -7.67 -27.35
CA PRO A 179 0.05 -6.32 -27.10
C PRO A 179 -0.64 -6.20 -25.72
N THR A 180 -1.43 -7.20 -25.33
CA THR A 180 -2.11 -7.24 -24.02
C THR A 180 -1.15 -7.28 -22.84
N ALA A 181 0.00 -7.95 -22.98
CA ALA A 181 1.02 -8.03 -21.92
C ALA A 181 1.79 -6.69 -21.81
N TRP A 182 2.13 -6.05 -22.91
CA TRP A 182 2.74 -4.72 -22.95
C TRP A 182 1.81 -3.66 -22.40
N HIS A 183 0.52 -3.70 -22.73
CA HIS A 183 -0.48 -2.82 -22.14
C HIS A 183 -0.61 -3.00 -20.62
N ALA A 184 -0.61 -4.25 -20.14
CA ALA A 184 -0.63 -4.52 -18.69
C ALA A 184 0.62 -3.95 -17.99
N LEU A 185 1.80 -4.11 -18.58
CA LEU A 185 3.04 -3.52 -18.08
C LEU A 185 2.97 -1.98 -18.03
N ARG A 186 2.48 -1.33 -19.09
CA ARG A 186 2.25 0.13 -19.12
C ARG A 186 1.41 0.59 -17.93
N ILE A 187 0.33 -0.13 -17.64
CA ILE A 187 -0.52 0.18 -16.48
C ILE A 187 0.24 -0.03 -15.16
N GLY A 188 0.99 -1.11 -15.02
CA GLY A 188 1.80 -1.41 -13.85
C GLY A 188 2.86 -0.35 -13.59
N LEU A 189 3.60 0.03 -14.63
CA LEU A 189 4.63 1.07 -14.57
C LEU A 189 4.03 2.46 -14.21
N LYS A 190 2.87 2.81 -14.78
CA LYS A 190 2.14 4.04 -14.38
C LYS A 190 1.77 4.03 -12.90
N LYS A 191 1.29 2.91 -12.37
CA LYS A 191 0.99 2.78 -10.93
C LYS A 191 2.25 2.97 -10.08
N PHE A 192 3.36 2.36 -10.46
CA PHE A 192 4.64 2.51 -9.76
C PHE A 192 5.10 3.97 -9.78
N ARG A 193 5.22 4.59 -10.97
CA ARG A 193 5.61 5.99 -11.11
C ARG A 193 4.77 6.91 -10.24
N TYR A 194 3.44 6.82 -10.29
CA TYR A 194 2.57 7.70 -9.49
C TYR A 194 2.65 7.43 -8.00
N THR A 195 3.01 6.22 -7.58
CA THR A 195 3.27 5.92 -6.17
C THR A 195 4.56 6.60 -5.71
N VAL A 196 5.65 6.47 -6.47
CA VAL A 196 6.92 7.15 -6.20
C VAL A 196 6.73 8.66 -6.19
N GLU A 197 6.12 9.23 -7.21
CA GLU A 197 5.86 10.66 -7.35
C GLU A 197 5.02 11.25 -6.19
N SER A 198 4.07 10.47 -5.66
CA SER A 198 3.19 10.95 -4.59
C SER A 198 3.74 10.72 -3.18
N LEU A 199 4.57 9.71 -3.00
CA LEU A 199 4.99 9.24 -1.67
C LEU A 199 6.49 9.27 -1.44
N LEU A 200 7.31 9.32 -2.49
CA LEU A 200 8.77 9.30 -2.44
C LEU A 200 9.33 10.39 -3.35
N PRO A 201 9.15 11.67 -3.00
CA PRO A 201 9.57 12.79 -3.84
C PRO A 201 11.09 12.83 -4.08
N GLU A 202 11.92 12.38 -3.12
CA GLU A 202 13.38 12.32 -3.27
C GLU A 202 13.78 11.29 -4.34
N GLU A 203 13.26 10.07 -4.26
CA GLU A 203 13.47 9.03 -5.28
C GLU A 203 12.83 9.42 -6.62
N HIS A 204 11.67 10.11 -6.59
CA HIS A 204 11.07 10.59 -7.82
C HIS A 204 11.95 11.57 -8.56
N GLN A 205 12.61 12.48 -7.86
CA GLN A 205 13.54 13.43 -8.48
C GLN A 205 14.69 12.70 -9.20
N ALA A 206 15.25 11.68 -8.57
CA ALA A 206 16.33 10.87 -9.15
C ALA A 206 15.86 10.00 -10.33
N TRP A 207 14.69 9.37 -10.21
CA TRP A 207 14.21 8.36 -11.17
C TRP A 207 13.30 8.92 -12.27
N SER A 208 12.89 10.18 -12.18
CA SER A 208 11.92 10.78 -13.11
C SER A 208 12.30 10.66 -14.58
N PRO A 209 13.57 10.85 -15.01
CA PRO A 209 13.94 10.68 -16.41
C PRO A 209 13.64 9.26 -16.93
N ASN A 210 14.12 8.24 -16.23
CA ASN A 210 13.94 6.84 -16.62
C ASN A 210 12.47 6.39 -16.53
N LEU A 211 11.73 6.84 -15.50
CA LEU A 211 10.30 6.58 -15.36
C LEU A 211 9.49 7.22 -16.48
N LYS A 212 9.87 8.43 -16.92
CA LYS A 212 9.24 9.11 -18.03
C LYS A 212 9.56 8.40 -19.34
N GLN A 213 10.82 8.13 -19.62
CA GLN A 213 11.25 7.44 -20.85
C GLN A 213 10.50 6.12 -21.05
N LEU A 214 10.47 5.22 -20.06
CA LEU A 214 9.76 3.96 -20.19
C LEU A 214 8.24 4.13 -20.35
N GLN A 215 7.67 5.16 -19.72
CA GLN A 215 6.24 5.44 -19.87
C GLN A 215 5.91 5.99 -21.25
N ASP A 216 6.77 6.82 -21.82
CA ASP A 216 6.59 7.39 -23.16
C ASP A 216 6.73 6.29 -24.22
N ILE A 217 7.77 5.47 -24.16
CA ILE A 217 7.96 4.29 -25.04
C ILE A 217 6.72 3.38 -25.02
N LEU A 218 6.28 2.95 -23.83
CA LEU A 218 5.11 2.08 -23.71
C LEU A 218 3.79 2.80 -24.03
N GLY A 219 3.77 4.13 -23.98
CA GLY A 219 2.68 4.97 -24.44
C GLY A 219 2.54 4.85 -25.97
N GLU A 220 3.60 5.13 -26.70
CA GLU A 220 3.64 5.07 -28.15
C GLU A 220 3.35 3.67 -28.67
N VAL A 221 3.92 2.62 -28.07
CA VAL A 221 3.59 1.21 -28.40
C VAL A 221 2.08 0.96 -28.29
N HIS A 222 1.46 1.46 -27.23
CA HIS A 222 0.00 1.31 -27.06
C HIS A 222 -0.80 2.09 -28.11
N ASP A 223 -0.39 3.32 -28.41
CA ASP A 223 -1.09 4.18 -29.36
C ASP A 223 -1.00 3.58 -30.78
N LEU A 224 0.16 2.99 -31.15
CA LEU A 224 0.34 2.21 -32.38
C LEU A 224 -0.54 0.95 -32.42
N ASP A 225 -0.65 0.21 -31.31
CA ASP A 225 -1.53 -0.97 -31.21
C ASP A 225 -3.02 -0.58 -31.42
N VAL A 226 -3.45 0.56 -30.88
CA VAL A 226 -4.82 1.08 -31.04
C VAL A 226 -5.05 1.57 -32.47
N LEU A 227 -4.10 2.31 -33.05
CA LEU A 227 -4.19 2.77 -34.44
C LEU A 227 -4.30 1.60 -35.41
N ARG A 228 -3.51 0.55 -35.22
CA ARG A 228 -3.59 -0.70 -35.99
C ARG A 228 -4.98 -1.33 -35.95
N ALA A 229 -5.64 -1.30 -34.78
CA ALA A 229 -7.02 -1.81 -34.65
C ALA A 229 -8.03 -0.95 -35.43
N ILE A 230 -7.87 0.39 -35.41
CA ILE A 230 -8.71 1.33 -36.18
C ILE A 230 -8.53 1.14 -37.68
N ILE A 231 -7.28 1.01 -38.14
CA ILE A 231 -6.96 0.75 -39.55
C ILE A 231 -7.66 -0.53 -40.02
N LYS A 232 -7.55 -1.62 -39.28
CA LYS A 232 -8.24 -2.87 -39.60
C LYS A 232 -9.76 -2.73 -39.73
N GLU A 233 -10.36 -1.84 -38.96
CA GLU A 233 -11.80 -1.60 -38.98
C GLU A 233 -12.21 -0.71 -40.17
N ARG A 234 -11.33 0.22 -40.59
CA ARG A 234 -11.65 1.30 -41.54
C ARG A 234 -11.13 1.09 -42.96
N ALA A 235 -10.08 0.29 -43.13
CA ALA A 235 -9.53 0.00 -44.45
C ALA A 235 -10.46 -0.97 -45.22
N THR A 236 -11.38 -0.39 -46.02
CA THR A 236 -12.32 -1.12 -46.84
C THR A 236 -12.22 -0.66 -48.29
N GLY A 237 -12.62 -1.51 -49.25
CA GLY A 237 -12.55 -1.19 -50.66
C GLY A 237 -11.11 -0.90 -51.14
N GLU A 238 -10.93 0.15 -51.90
CA GLU A 238 -9.62 0.57 -52.45
C GLU A 238 -8.55 0.90 -51.37
N ALA A 239 -8.99 1.28 -50.16
CA ALA A 239 -8.09 1.54 -49.05
C ALA A 239 -7.43 0.25 -48.49
N ALA A 240 -8.00 -0.93 -48.78
CA ALA A 240 -7.41 -2.20 -48.40
C ALA A 240 -6.07 -2.50 -49.09
N GLU A 241 -5.84 -1.94 -50.26
CA GLU A 241 -4.60 -2.13 -51.03
C GLU A 241 -3.40 -1.50 -50.30
N VAL A 242 -3.58 -0.35 -49.65
CA VAL A 242 -2.54 0.37 -48.92
C VAL A 242 -2.43 -0.06 -47.45
N GLN A 243 -3.40 -0.80 -46.93
CA GLN A 243 -3.44 -1.25 -45.53
C GLN A 243 -2.18 -2.02 -45.14
N ALA A 244 -1.68 -2.91 -46.00
CA ALA A 244 -0.50 -3.72 -45.72
C ALA A 244 0.77 -2.88 -45.56
N GLU A 245 0.88 -1.73 -46.21
CA GLU A 245 2.02 -0.82 -46.05
C GLU A 245 1.94 -0.06 -44.73
N TRP A 246 0.75 0.43 -44.37
CA TRP A 246 0.50 1.05 -43.06
C TRP A 246 0.78 0.08 -41.91
N GLU A 247 0.31 -1.17 -42.02
CA GLU A 247 0.58 -2.21 -41.00
C GLU A 247 2.09 -2.50 -40.87
N ARG A 248 2.83 -2.56 -41.98
CA ARG A 248 4.30 -2.71 -41.95
C ARG A 248 5.01 -1.53 -41.30
N THR A 249 4.56 -0.31 -41.57
CA THR A 249 5.13 0.91 -40.97
C THR A 249 4.88 0.95 -39.47
N ILE A 250 3.64 0.68 -39.04
CA ILE A 250 3.28 0.58 -37.62
C ILE A 250 4.09 -0.51 -36.91
N GLU A 251 4.20 -1.69 -37.52
CA GLU A 251 4.95 -2.80 -36.93
C GLU A 251 6.44 -2.47 -36.79
N ARG A 252 7.05 -1.81 -37.79
CA ARG A 252 8.43 -1.35 -37.75
C ARG A 252 8.67 -0.36 -36.61
N GLN A 253 7.84 0.66 -36.50
CA GLN A 253 7.94 1.66 -35.42
C GLN A 253 7.70 1.04 -34.05
N ARG A 254 6.68 0.19 -33.93
CA ARG A 254 6.40 -0.54 -32.69
C ARG A 254 7.60 -1.38 -32.23
N ASN A 255 8.20 -2.12 -33.15
CA ASN A 255 9.37 -2.97 -32.84
C ASN A 255 10.59 -2.14 -32.48
N ALA A 256 10.82 -0.98 -33.12
CA ALA A 256 11.87 -0.04 -32.76
C ALA A 256 11.71 0.46 -31.32
N ARG A 257 10.48 0.86 -30.94
CA ARG A 257 10.18 1.29 -29.56
C ARG A 257 10.33 0.17 -28.54
N LEU A 258 9.94 -1.06 -28.87
CA LEU A 258 10.13 -2.19 -27.99
C LEU A 258 11.63 -2.58 -27.85
N GLN A 259 12.41 -2.36 -28.89
CA GLN A 259 13.86 -2.55 -28.81
C GLN A 259 14.50 -1.50 -27.88
N GLU A 260 14.14 -0.23 -28.01
CA GLU A 260 14.56 0.83 -27.09
C GLU A 260 14.18 0.51 -25.63
N TYR A 261 12.95 0.01 -25.42
CA TYR A 261 12.53 -0.46 -24.11
C TYR A 261 13.46 -1.56 -23.57
N ARG A 262 13.82 -2.56 -24.40
CA ARG A 262 14.66 -3.67 -23.98
C ARG A 262 16.08 -3.21 -23.60
N GLU A 263 16.63 -2.24 -24.29
CA GLU A 263 17.96 -1.67 -24.00
C GLU A 263 18.03 -1.04 -22.61
N VAL A 264 17.00 -0.33 -22.20
CA VAL A 264 16.92 0.34 -20.90
C VAL A 264 16.50 -0.64 -19.79
N ALA A 265 15.63 -1.61 -20.11
CA ALA A 265 14.93 -2.42 -19.10
C ALA A 265 15.56 -3.80 -18.87
N ILE A 266 16.48 -4.26 -19.73
CA ILE A 266 17.09 -5.59 -19.63
C ILE A 266 18.60 -5.46 -19.38
N GLY A 267 19.18 -6.40 -18.65
CA GLY A 267 20.61 -6.43 -18.36
C GLY A 267 20.97 -6.05 -16.92
N LYS A 268 22.28 -6.10 -16.63
CA LYS A 268 22.83 -5.89 -15.28
C LYS A 268 22.68 -4.44 -14.77
N ASN A 269 22.60 -3.47 -15.67
CA ASN A 269 22.44 -2.04 -15.34
C ASN A 269 21.04 -1.52 -15.65
N SER A 270 20.04 -2.42 -15.65
CA SER A 270 18.67 -2.02 -15.97
C SER A 270 18.08 -1.09 -14.91
N VAL A 271 17.19 -0.20 -15.32
CA VAL A 271 16.45 0.70 -14.42
C VAL A 271 15.71 -0.04 -13.30
N TRP A 272 15.32 -1.29 -13.53
CA TRP A 272 14.72 -2.14 -12.51
C TRP A 272 15.64 -2.43 -11.35
N GLN A 273 16.95 -2.60 -11.61
CA GLN A 273 17.94 -2.80 -10.54
C GLN A 273 18.20 -1.53 -9.78
N GLU A 274 18.31 -0.39 -10.47
CA GLU A 274 18.44 0.93 -9.86
C GLU A 274 17.30 1.17 -8.87
N TRP A 275 16.05 1.04 -9.32
CA TRP A 275 14.87 1.24 -8.45
C TRP A 275 14.79 0.25 -7.30
N GLN A 276 15.22 -1.01 -7.53
CA GLN A 276 15.30 -2.00 -6.45
C GLN A 276 16.38 -1.64 -5.43
N GLN A 277 17.47 -0.98 -5.85
CA GLN A 277 18.56 -0.60 -4.95
C GLN A 277 18.18 0.58 -4.05
N GLY A 278 17.42 1.52 -4.54
CA GLY A 278 16.93 2.66 -3.78
C GLY A 278 15.82 2.35 -2.77
N LEU A 279 15.17 1.19 -2.88
CA LEU A 279 14.07 0.81 -1.97
C LEU A 279 14.53 -0.15 -0.85
N PRO A 280 13.78 -0.23 0.27
CA PRO A 280 14.12 -1.09 1.40
C PRO A 280 14.25 -2.57 1.03
N ARG A 281 15.27 -3.23 1.60
CA ARG A 281 15.52 -4.67 1.47
C ARG A 281 15.69 -5.33 2.83
N GLN A 282 15.62 -6.65 2.88
CA GLN A 282 15.91 -7.47 4.07
C GLN A 282 15.26 -6.94 5.36
N LYS A 283 16.02 -6.66 6.42
CA LYS A 283 15.52 -6.18 7.71
C LYS A 283 14.79 -4.84 7.62
N ARG A 284 15.26 -3.91 6.75
CA ARG A 284 14.59 -2.63 6.52
C ARG A 284 13.21 -2.82 5.88
N LEU A 285 13.08 -3.78 4.96
CA LEU A 285 11.80 -4.13 4.34
C LEU A 285 10.81 -4.73 5.35
N GLN A 286 11.29 -5.57 6.29
CA GLN A 286 10.45 -6.07 7.37
C GLN A 286 9.93 -4.94 8.26
N THR A 287 10.77 -3.96 8.56
CA THR A 287 10.39 -2.77 9.34
C THR A 287 9.36 -1.93 8.58
N ALA A 288 9.55 -1.74 7.28
CA ALA A 288 8.64 -1.02 6.40
C ALA A 288 7.27 -1.71 6.30
N ALA A 289 7.23 -3.02 6.17
CA ALA A 289 6.00 -3.81 6.17
C ALA A 289 5.22 -3.66 7.50
N ILE A 290 5.90 -3.68 8.63
CA ILE A 290 5.27 -3.41 9.93
C ILE A 290 4.76 -1.96 10.03
N ALA A 291 5.47 -0.98 9.47
CA ALA A 291 5.00 0.40 9.42
C ALA A 291 3.71 0.53 8.58
N ARG A 292 3.63 -0.15 7.44
CA ARG A 292 2.40 -0.23 6.63
C ARG A 292 1.23 -0.83 7.39
N LEU A 293 1.44 -1.94 8.13
CA LEU A 293 0.41 -2.53 8.97
C LEU A 293 -0.06 -1.57 10.09
N ARG A 294 0.86 -0.79 10.67
CA ARG A 294 0.51 0.26 11.64
C ARG A 294 -0.34 1.36 11.03
N ALA A 295 -0.04 1.77 9.81
CA ALA A 295 -0.84 2.77 9.08
C ALA A 295 -2.26 2.23 8.82
N THR A 296 -2.41 0.98 8.36
CA THR A 296 -3.71 0.32 8.20
C THR A 296 -4.49 0.22 9.53
N ALA A 297 -3.82 -0.14 10.62
CA ALA A 297 -4.46 -0.18 11.93
C ALA A 297 -4.97 1.19 12.36
N ARG A 298 -4.17 2.27 12.16
CA ARG A 298 -4.58 3.65 12.48
C ARG A 298 -5.76 4.12 11.62
N ALA A 299 -5.82 3.68 10.37
CA ALA A 299 -6.89 4.04 9.44
C ALA A 299 -8.25 3.46 9.81
N ALA A 300 -8.29 2.25 10.35
CA ALA A 300 -9.49 1.45 10.52
C ALA A 300 -9.81 1.08 11.98
N ASP A 301 -8.95 1.41 12.94
CA ASP A 301 -9.18 1.17 14.37
C ASP A 301 -9.66 2.49 15.03
N PRO A 302 -10.86 2.54 15.60
CA PRO A 302 -11.35 3.71 16.33
C PRO A 302 -10.52 3.99 17.62
N HIS A 303 -9.79 3.00 18.13
CA HIS A 303 -9.01 3.10 19.36
C HIS A 303 -7.56 2.61 19.19
N PRO A 304 -6.73 3.23 18.34
CA PRO A 304 -5.41 2.72 17.97
C PRO A 304 -4.43 2.65 19.15
N ARG A 305 -4.58 3.52 20.16
CA ARG A 305 -3.79 3.47 21.41
C ARG A 305 -4.07 2.19 22.19
N ARG A 306 -5.35 1.75 22.21
CA ARG A 306 -5.76 0.50 22.86
C ARG A 306 -5.13 -0.73 22.16
N ALA A 307 -5.19 -0.80 20.84
CA ALA A 307 -4.56 -1.88 20.09
C ALA A 307 -3.03 -1.88 20.27
N ALA A 308 -2.40 -0.71 20.32
CA ALA A 308 -0.99 -0.57 20.59
C ALA A 308 -0.60 -1.11 21.98
N HIS A 309 -1.42 -0.85 23.00
CA HIS A 309 -1.19 -1.39 24.35
C HIS A 309 -1.37 -2.90 24.39
N ILE A 310 -2.46 -3.43 23.81
CA ILE A 310 -2.66 -4.89 23.69
C ILE A 310 -1.47 -5.54 22.97
N SER A 311 -0.95 -4.92 21.93
CA SER A 311 0.22 -5.43 21.23
C SER A 311 1.47 -5.48 22.10
N ARG A 312 1.71 -4.48 22.98
CA ARG A 312 2.85 -4.51 23.92
C ARG A 312 2.68 -5.61 24.95
N LEU A 313 1.49 -5.73 25.56
CA LEU A 313 1.19 -6.81 26.52
C LEU A 313 1.34 -8.20 25.86
N SER A 314 0.83 -8.36 24.62
CA SER A 314 0.98 -9.63 23.89
C SER A 314 2.42 -10.00 23.64
N MET A 315 3.28 -9.02 23.35
CA MET A 315 4.71 -9.28 23.16
C MET A 315 5.39 -9.62 24.47
N ALA A 316 5.07 -8.92 25.57
CA ALA A 316 5.63 -9.23 26.90
C ALA A 316 5.26 -10.65 27.37
N LEU A 317 4.01 -11.06 27.16
CA LEU A 317 3.53 -12.42 27.43
C LEU A 317 4.28 -13.46 26.59
N PHE A 318 4.37 -13.23 25.28
CA PHE A 318 5.05 -14.13 24.37
C PHE A 318 6.53 -14.31 24.75
N ASP A 319 7.21 -13.22 25.02
CA ASP A 319 8.63 -13.23 25.38
C ASP A 319 8.87 -13.85 26.77
N ALA A 320 7.95 -13.71 27.74
CA ALA A 320 8.02 -14.38 29.00
C ALA A 320 7.85 -15.89 28.87
N LEU A 321 6.83 -16.34 28.10
CA LEU A 321 6.58 -17.75 27.86
C LEU A 321 7.71 -18.42 27.05
N GLY A 322 8.35 -17.67 26.12
CA GLY A 322 9.54 -18.14 25.40
C GLY A 322 10.75 -18.33 26.31
N ARG A 323 11.06 -17.37 27.19
CA ARG A 323 12.17 -17.52 28.15
C ARG A 323 12.01 -18.72 29.07
N ALA A 324 10.78 -19.14 29.36
CA ALA A 324 10.48 -20.33 30.14
C ALA A 324 10.42 -21.62 29.28
N HIS A 325 10.69 -21.53 27.97
CA HIS A 325 10.56 -22.64 27.03
C HIS A 325 9.23 -23.40 27.21
N SER A 326 8.15 -22.63 27.42
CA SER A 326 6.83 -23.19 27.78
C SER A 326 6.26 -24.07 26.66
N ALA A 327 6.45 -23.67 25.39
CA ALA A 327 6.10 -24.44 24.20
C ALA A 327 6.83 -23.90 22.97
N PRO A 328 7.05 -24.72 21.91
CA PRO A 328 7.86 -24.36 20.72
C PRO A 328 7.41 -23.10 19.99
N VAL A 329 6.11 -22.79 19.98
CA VAL A 329 5.57 -21.60 19.31
C VAL A 329 6.13 -20.29 19.89
N PHE A 330 6.51 -20.29 21.18
CA PHE A 330 7.02 -19.10 21.86
C PHE A 330 8.53 -18.87 21.65
N ASP A 331 9.23 -19.86 21.11
CA ASP A 331 10.64 -19.76 20.72
C ASP A 331 10.81 -19.38 19.25
N ASP A 332 9.71 -19.34 18.48
CA ASP A 332 9.72 -19.09 17.03
C ASP A 332 9.61 -17.59 16.72
N ALA A 333 10.66 -17.03 16.10
CA ALA A 333 10.73 -15.64 15.68
C ALA A 333 9.66 -15.26 14.61
N HIS A 334 9.26 -16.21 13.75
CA HIS A 334 8.19 -16.01 12.77
C HIS A 334 6.83 -15.88 13.48
N MET A 335 6.55 -16.74 14.46
CA MET A 335 5.32 -16.65 15.24
C MET A 335 5.29 -15.36 16.07
N ARG A 336 6.43 -14.93 16.60
CA ARG A 336 6.57 -13.63 17.26
C ARG A 336 6.18 -12.47 16.34
N ARG A 337 6.60 -12.53 15.07
CA ARG A 337 6.25 -11.53 14.04
C ARG A 337 4.76 -11.56 13.73
N VAL A 338 4.20 -12.75 13.53
CA VAL A 338 2.77 -12.97 13.28
C VAL A 338 1.93 -12.40 14.42
N LEU A 339 2.28 -12.70 15.67
CA LEU A 339 1.61 -12.17 16.86
C LEU A 339 1.64 -10.64 16.91
N ARG A 340 2.80 -10.03 16.68
CA ARG A 340 2.96 -8.56 16.67
C ARG A 340 2.03 -7.91 15.64
N GLY A 341 1.94 -8.47 14.43
CA GLY A 341 1.05 -8.01 13.38
C GLY A 341 -0.42 -8.17 13.76
N ALA A 342 -0.82 -9.37 14.20
CA ALA A 342 -2.19 -9.69 14.58
C ALA A 342 -2.69 -8.83 15.76
N ALA A 343 -1.90 -8.67 16.80
CA ALA A 343 -2.24 -7.86 17.97
C ALA A 343 -2.42 -6.38 17.62
N ARG A 344 -1.68 -5.85 16.64
CA ARG A 344 -1.86 -4.49 16.12
C ARG A 344 -3.15 -4.32 15.35
N LEU A 345 -3.60 -5.37 14.67
CA LEU A 345 -4.78 -5.35 13.81
C LEU A 345 -6.05 -5.86 14.52
N CYS A 346 -5.96 -6.26 15.79
CA CYS A 346 -7.10 -6.79 16.55
C CYS A 346 -8.22 -5.77 16.78
N GLY A 347 -7.95 -4.46 16.62
CA GLY A 347 -8.88 -3.35 16.75
C GLY A 347 -9.62 -2.99 15.47
N LEU A 348 -9.31 -3.60 14.33
CA LEU A 348 -9.90 -3.24 13.04
C LEU A 348 -11.43 -3.27 13.08
N ARG A 349 -12.03 -2.14 12.67
CA ARG A 349 -13.48 -1.98 12.51
C ARG A 349 -13.78 -1.38 11.14
N LEU A 350 -14.35 -2.19 10.28
CA LEU A 350 -14.73 -1.80 8.93
C LEU A 350 -16.23 -1.49 8.91
N LYS A 351 -16.61 -0.28 8.47
CA LYS A 351 -17.99 0.19 8.43
C LYS A 351 -18.88 -0.66 7.50
N GLY A 352 -20.16 -0.76 7.82
CA GLY A 352 -21.22 -1.17 6.91
C GLY A 352 -21.53 -2.67 6.85
N LYS A 353 -21.22 -3.49 7.88
CA LYS A 353 -21.53 -4.93 7.84
C LYS A 353 -22.09 -5.45 9.15
N SER A 354 -23.20 -6.18 9.06
CA SER A 354 -23.87 -6.90 10.17
C SER A 354 -23.04 -8.05 10.78
N LYS A 355 -21.96 -8.46 10.10
CA LYS A 355 -21.09 -9.56 10.56
C LYS A 355 -20.14 -9.11 11.67
N PRO A 356 -19.75 -10.01 12.59
CA PRO A 356 -18.77 -9.71 13.64
C PRO A 356 -17.47 -9.12 13.08
N ALA A 357 -16.99 -8.02 13.68
CA ALA A 357 -15.89 -7.23 13.16
C ALA A 357 -14.60 -8.05 12.89
N GLN A 358 -14.31 -9.09 13.73
CA GLN A 358 -13.16 -9.96 13.52
C GLN A 358 -13.28 -10.87 12.29
N LYS A 359 -14.50 -11.26 11.88
CA LYS A 359 -14.74 -12.00 10.63
C LYS A 359 -14.47 -11.10 9.43
N VAL A 360 -14.94 -9.86 9.51
CA VAL A 360 -14.73 -8.84 8.46
C VAL A 360 -13.27 -8.46 8.35
N ALA A 361 -12.58 -8.28 9.50
CA ALA A 361 -11.15 -7.99 9.52
C ALA A 361 -10.31 -9.10 8.87
N ARG A 362 -10.57 -10.38 9.17
CA ARG A 362 -9.89 -11.49 8.50
C ARG A 362 -10.09 -11.45 6.98
N ARG A 363 -11.33 -11.30 6.52
CA ARG A 363 -11.65 -11.24 5.09
C ARG A 363 -10.92 -10.06 4.41
N PHE A 364 -10.95 -8.91 5.03
CA PHE A 364 -10.25 -7.71 4.57
C PHE A 364 -8.74 -7.94 4.40
N LEU A 365 -8.09 -8.67 5.30
CA LEU A 365 -6.68 -9.00 5.21
C LEU A 365 -6.39 -9.97 4.05
N LEU A 366 -7.20 -11.01 3.90
CA LEU A 366 -7.00 -12.04 2.87
C LEU A 366 -7.36 -11.57 1.45
N GLU A 367 -8.17 -10.54 1.31
CA GLU A 367 -8.49 -9.91 0.01
C GLU A 367 -7.39 -8.95 -0.47
N ARG A 368 -6.34 -8.74 0.31
CA ARG A 368 -5.20 -7.87 -0.04
C ARG A 368 -3.97 -8.67 -0.41
N PRO A 369 -3.10 -8.09 -1.27
CA PRO A 369 -1.80 -8.67 -1.52
C PRO A 369 -1.03 -8.90 -0.23
N VAL A 370 -0.28 -9.99 -0.19
CA VAL A 370 0.63 -10.27 0.92
C VAL A 370 1.70 -9.19 0.98
N PRO A 371 1.90 -8.52 2.12
CA PRO A 371 2.92 -7.48 2.22
C PRO A 371 4.33 -8.03 1.94
N PRO A 372 5.23 -7.24 1.36
CA PRO A 372 6.61 -7.66 1.13
C PRO A 372 7.27 -8.21 2.39
N SER A 373 8.14 -9.20 2.25
CA SER A 373 8.81 -9.94 3.32
C SER A 373 7.92 -10.85 4.18
N TRP A 374 6.64 -10.95 3.91
CA TRP A 374 5.75 -11.95 4.50
C TRP A 374 5.52 -13.10 3.53
N SER A 375 5.56 -14.33 4.02
CA SER A 375 5.05 -15.47 3.24
C SER A 375 3.52 -15.50 3.30
N PHE A 376 2.89 -16.16 2.31
CA PHE A 376 1.44 -16.37 2.31
C PHE A 376 1.00 -17.12 3.60
N LYS A 377 1.78 -18.12 4.01
CA LYS A 377 1.53 -18.90 5.24
C LYS A 377 1.49 -18.02 6.49
N GLU A 378 2.47 -17.14 6.67
CA GLU A 378 2.51 -16.21 7.81
C GLU A 378 1.35 -15.20 7.78
N TRP A 379 1.02 -14.69 6.58
CA TRP A 379 -0.08 -13.75 6.41
C TRP A 379 -1.44 -14.39 6.69
N GLU A 380 -1.62 -15.63 6.28
CA GLU A 380 -2.81 -16.41 6.58
C GLU A 380 -2.94 -16.69 8.08
N LEU A 381 -1.85 -17.10 8.76
CA LEU A 381 -1.82 -17.28 10.22
C LEU A 381 -2.16 -15.98 10.95
N LEU A 382 -1.63 -14.85 10.50
CA LEU A 382 -1.96 -13.53 11.05
C LEU A 382 -3.47 -13.25 10.91
N ALA A 383 -4.03 -13.45 9.75
CA ALA A 383 -5.45 -13.20 9.48
C ALA A 383 -6.37 -14.10 10.33
N TRP A 384 -5.98 -15.36 10.54
CA TRP A 384 -6.72 -16.28 11.42
C TRP A 384 -6.55 -15.92 12.90
N THR A 385 -5.38 -15.49 13.33
CA THR A 385 -5.14 -14.98 14.70
C THR A 385 -6.01 -13.75 14.97
N VAL A 386 -6.11 -12.82 14.00
CA VAL A 386 -7.05 -11.68 14.05
C VAL A 386 -8.51 -12.15 14.10
N ARG A 387 -8.85 -13.25 13.45
CA ARG A 387 -10.22 -13.80 13.50
C ARG A 387 -10.59 -14.31 14.87
N TYR A 388 -9.66 -14.96 15.59
CA TYR A 388 -9.94 -15.68 16.82
C TYR A 388 -9.48 -15.00 18.11
N HIS A 389 -8.89 -13.79 18.03
CA HIS A 389 -8.53 -13.01 19.21
C HIS A 389 -9.72 -12.65 20.14
N ARG A 390 -10.96 -12.92 19.68
CA ARG A 390 -12.22 -12.80 20.45
C ARG A 390 -13.33 -13.60 19.79
N GLY A 391 -14.44 -13.78 20.53
CA GLY A 391 -15.60 -14.58 20.08
C GLY A 391 -15.37 -16.08 20.31
N PRO A 392 -16.21 -16.94 19.73
CA PRO A 392 -16.11 -18.38 19.94
C PRO A 392 -14.78 -18.95 19.45
N GLU A 393 -14.43 -20.10 19.98
CA GLU A 393 -13.25 -20.86 19.59
C GLU A 393 -13.34 -21.39 18.16
N PRO A 394 -12.17 -21.64 17.52
CA PRO A 394 -12.16 -22.32 16.24
C PRO A 394 -12.61 -23.78 16.45
N THR A 395 -13.69 -24.17 15.78
CA THR A 395 -14.15 -25.55 15.76
C THR A 395 -13.73 -26.25 14.48
N THR A 396 -13.48 -27.54 14.54
CA THR A 396 -13.20 -28.40 13.38
C THR A 396 -14.39 -28.48 12.40
N LYS A 397 -15.61 -28.11 12.86
CA LYS A 397 -16.80 -27.96 12.02
C LYS A 397 -16.72 -26.77 11.06
N SER A 398 -15.80 -25.79 11.28
CA SER A 398 -15.57 -24.69 10.33
C SER A 398 -14.73 -25.19 9.16
N SER A 399 -15.36 -25.44 8.02
CA SER A 399 -14.75 -26.00 6.81
C SER A 399 -13.50 -25.23 6.33
N THR A 400 -13.46 -23.91 6.52
CA THR A 400 -12.33 -23.09 6.12
C THR A 400 -11.16 -23.10 7.11
N PHE A 401 -11.41 -23.24 8.42
CA PHE A 401 -10.35 -23.38 9.42
C PHE A 401 -9.77 -24.79 9.43
N ALA A 402 -10.61 -25.79 9.20
CA ALA A 402 -10.20 -27.19 9.11
C ALA A 402 -9.24 -27.49 7.93
N ARG A 403 -9.18 -26.61 6.92
CA ARG A 403 -8.22 -26.72 5.80
C ARG A 403 -6.78 -26.35 6.18
N LEU A 404 -6.58 -25.66 7.30
CA LEU A 404 -5.25 -25.41 7.82
C LEU A 404 -4.63 -26.74 8.31
N GLN A 405 -3.32 -26.85 8.16
CA GLN A 405 -2.57 -27.96 8.75
C GLN A 405 -2.70 -27.95 10.29
N LYS A 406 -2.56 -29.09 10.92
CA LYS A 406 -2.74 -29.22 12.39
C LYS A 406 -1.83 -28.29 13.18
N ASP A 407 -0.55 -28.17 12.78
CA ASP A 407 0.42 -27.25 13.37
C ASP A 407 -0.04 -25.77 13.26
N GLN A 408 -0.57 -25.39 12.10
CA GLN A 408 -1.10 -24.04 11.85
C GLN A 408 -2.32 -23.75 12.74
N GLN A 409 -3.24 -24.72 12.86
CA GLN A 409 -4.42 -24.58 13.73
C GLN A 409 -3.99 -24.40 15.19
N THR A 410 -2.99 -25.15 15.62
CA THR A 410 -2.43 -25.09 16.95
C THR A 410 -1.75 -23.74 17.21
N ASN A 411 -0.94 -23.25 16.26
CA ASN A 411 -0.29 -21.93 16.35
C ASN A 411 -1.32 -20.80 16.41
N VAL A 412 -2.39 -20.85 15.61
CA VAL A 412 -3.46 -19.84 15.68
C VAL A 412 -4.13 -19.81 17.05
N ARG A 413 -4.38 -20.99 17.68
CA ARG A 413 -4.96 -21.06 19.03
C ARG A 413 -4.03 -20.43 20.05
N ALA A 414 -2.74 -20.77 20.02
CA ALA A 414 -1.74 -20.18 20.91
C ALA A 414 -1.66 -18.65 20.80
N LEU A 415 -1.45 -18.16 19.58
CA LEU A 415 -1.32 -16.71 19.33
C LEU A 415 -2.60 -15.94 19.65
N ALA A 416 -3.77 -16.50 19.32
CA ALA A 416 -5.05 -15.90 19.69
C ALA A 416 -5.25 -15.90 21.22
N GLY A 417 -4.82 -16.95 21.90
CA GLY A 417 -4.82 -17.06 23.37
C GLY A 417 -3.99 -15.96 24.03
N VAL A 418 -2.77 -15.71 23.54
CA VAL A 418 -1.93 -14.59 24.00
C VAL A 418 -2.64 -13.24 23.86
N ILE A 419 -3.29 -12.99 22.73
CA ILE A 419 -4.01 -11.71 22.54
C ILE A 419 -5.25 -11.64 23.45
N ARG A 420 -5.97 -12.75 23.68
CA ARG A 420 -7.09 -12.80 24.61
C ARG A 420 -6.64 -12.49 26.05
N LEU A 421 -5.57 -13.12 26.50
CA LEU A 421 -4.99 -12.84 27.82
C LEU A 421 -4.54 -11.39 27.95
N ALA A 422 -3.80 -10.86 26.97
CA ALA A 422 -3.39 -9.46 26.94
C ALA A 422 -4.57 -8.49 27.01
N ARG A 423 -5.70 -8.83 26.41
CA ARG A 423 -6.94 -8.05 26.49
C ARG A 423 -7.59 -8.13 27.86
N GLY A 424 -7.55 -9.30 28.50
CA GLY A 424 -7.97 -9.50 29.88
C GLY A 424 -7.13 -8.65 30.83
N LEU A 425 -5.81 -8.79 30.80
CA LEU A 425 -4.87 -8.02 31.64
C LEU A 425 -5.05 -6.51 31.50
N ARG A 426 -5.26 -6.01 30.26
CA ARG A 426 -5.59 -4.60 30.05
C ARG A 426 -6.90 -4.18 30.77
N LYS A 427 -7.89 -5.04 30.83
CA LYS A 427 -9.14 -4.75 31.58
C LYS A 427 -8.90 -4.72 33.08
N CYS A 428 -7.99 -5.53 33.58
CA CYS A 428 -7.53 -5.53 34.97
C CYS A 428 -6.59 -4.37 35.31
N GLY A 429 -6.45 -3.36 34.43
CA GLY A 429 -5.65 -2.17 34.69
C GLY A 429 -4.14 -2.32 34.50
N ILE A 430 -3.66 -3.42 33.91
CA ILE A 430 -2.22 -3.60 33.66
C ILE A 430 -1.75 -2.64 32.58
N GLU A 431 -1.00 -1.61 32.97
CA GLU A 431 -0.47 -0.59 32.06
C GLU A 431 0.97 -0.85 31.64
N HIS A 432 1.79 -1.38 32.55
CA HIS A 432 3.19 -1.67 32.32
C HIS A 432 3.38 -3.03 31.62
N CYS A 433 4.34 -3.08 30.71
CA CYS A 433 4.63 -4.28 29.93
C CYS A 433 6.01 -4.88 30.23
N SER A 434 6.72 -4.35 31.20
CA SER A 434 8.02 -4.84 31.65
C SER A 434 7.89 -5.72 32.89
N GLY A 435 8.89 -6.60 33.10
CA GLY A 435 8.97 -7.43 34.31
C GLY A 435 8.12 -8.70 34.29
N PHE A 436 7.45 -9.04 33.18
CA PHE A 436 6.74 -10.32 33.01
C PHE A 436 7.76 -11.47 33.08
N ARG A 437 7.49 -12.47 33.90
CA ARG A 437 8.29 -13.71 34.04
C ARG A 437 7.35 -14.90 33.95
N ALA A 438 7.85 -16.00 33.39
CA ALA A 438 7.13 -17.26 33.41
C ALA A 438 8.07 -18.37 33.92
N GLU A 439 7.48 -19.33 34.59
CA GLU A 439 8.15 -20.53 35.10
C GLU A 439 7.35 -21.74 34.67
N LYS A 440 8.04 -22.76 34.14
CA LYS A 440 7.40 -24.03 33.72
C LYS A 440 7.74 -25.09 34.74
N THR A 441 6.72 -25.63 35.36
CA THR A 441 6.82 -26.78 36.26
C THR A 441 6.26 -28.06 35.64
N ALA A 442 6.37 -29.18 36.32
CA ALA A 442 5.73 -30.42 35.88
C ALA A 442 4.20 -30.30 35.83
N ALA A 443 3.58 -29.55 36.74
CA ALA A 443 2.13 -29.44 36.91
C ALA A 443 1.50 -28.25 36.19
N ALA A 444 2.22 -27.12 36.06
CA ALA A 444 1.66 -25.84 35.59
C ALA A 444 2.68 -24.97 34.86
N VAL A 445 2.21 -23.93 34.19
CA VAL A 445 3.02 -22.76 33.83
C VAL A 445 2.56 -21.59 34.68
N VAL A 446 3.47 -21.02 35.47
CA VAL A 446 3.19 -19.86 36.33
C VAL A 446 3.67 -18.62 35.66
N LEU A 447 2.81 -17.60 35.54
CA LEU A 447 3.12 -16.31 34.93
C LEU A 447 3.02 -15.20 35.97
N HIS A 448 4.15 -14.61 36.30
CA HIS A 448 4.26 -13.49 37.25
C HIS A 448 4.07 -12.18 36.50
N ILE A 449 3.06 -11.43 36.93
CA ILE A 449 2.58 -10.20 36.21
C ILE A 449 2.69 -9.01 37.18
N PRO A 450 3.60 -8.05 36.91
CA PRO A 450 3.71 -6.83 37.72
C PRO A 450 2.42 -6.02 37.70
N GLY A 451 1.95 -5.63 38.88
CA GLY A 451 0.74 -4.81 39.04
C GLY A 451 -0.59 -5.58 38.90
N LEU A 452 -0.56 -6.90 38.75
CA LEU A 452 -1.75 -7.71 38.89
C LEU A 452 -2.23 -7.68 40.34
N VAL A 453 -3.52 -7.33 40.53
CA VAL A 453 -4.17 -7.41 41.83
C VAL A 453 -5.02 -8.67 41.85
N ASP A 454 -4.78 -9.54 42.84
CA ASP A 454 -5.55 -10.76 43.02
C ASP A 454 -6.89 -10.46 43.67
N THR A 455 -7.89 -10.30 42.83
CA THR A 455 -9.29 -10.11 43.25
C THR A 455 -10.17 -11.13 42.51
N ALA A 456 -11.27 -11.52 43.15
CA ALA A 456 -12.23 -12.44 42.56
C ALA A 456 -12.74 -11.96 41.18
N GLU A 457 -12.92 -10.65 40.99
CA GLU A 457 -13.33 -10.04 39.72
C GLU A 457 -12.25 -10.21 38.65
N ASN A 458 -10.98 -9.93 38.97
CA ASN A 458 -9.87 -10.12 38.05
C ASN A 458 -9.67 -11.62 37.71
N ALA A 459 -9.74 -12.50 38.68
CA ALA A 459 -9.62 -13.94 38.50
C ALA A 459 -10.74 -14.45 37.54
N ALA A 460 -12.01 -14.08 37.76
CA ALA A 460 -13.12 -14.43 36.91
C ALA A 460 -12.95 -13.86 35.48
N GLY A 461 -12.54 -12.58 35.37
CA GLY A 461 -12.29 -11.92 34.07
C GLY A 461 -11.15 -12.54 33.27
N LEU A 462 -10.14 -13.09 33.93
CA LEU A 462 -8.96 -13.72 33.31
C LEU A 462 -9.16 -15.20 33.02
N ALA A 463 -10.04 -15.92 33.73
CA ALA A 463 -10.30 -17.34 33.57
C ALA A 463 -10.68 -17.69 32.11
N ALA A 464 -11.67 -16.98 31.55
CA ALA A 464 -12.08 -17.17 30.16
C ALA A 464 -10.99 -16.70 29.15
N ALA A 465 -10.15 -15.72 29.54
CA ALA A 465 -9.11 -15.19 28.67
C ALA A 465 -7.89 -16.14 28.55
N LYS A 466 -7.56 -16.88 29.62
CA LYS A 466 -6.40 -17.80 29.64
C LYS A 466 -6.73 -19.19 29.07
N HIS A 467 -8.02 -19.57 29.00
CA HIS A 467 -8.48 -20.91 28.60
C HIS A 467 -7.83 -21.44 27.30
N PHE A 468 -7.65 -20.58 26.29
CA PHE A 468 -6.97 -20.97 25.05
C PHE A 468 -5.51 -21.38 25.27
N LEU A 469 -4.83 -20.72 26.22
CA LEU A 469 -3.46 -21.04 26.56
C LEU A 469 -3.39 -22.30 27.43
N ASP A 470 -4.31 -22.47 28.39
CA ASP A 470 -4.45 -23.70 29.18
C ASP A 470 -4.59 -24.92 28.25
N THR A 471 -5.51 -24.84 27.31
CA THR A 471 -5.76 -25.91 26.32
C THR A 471 -4.54 -26.16 25.43
N TYR A 472 -3.84 -25.10 25.00
CA TYR A 472 -2.66 -25.20 24.14
C TYR A 472 -1.48 -25.80 24.89
N LEU A 473 -1.21 -25.35 26.11
CA LEU A 473 -0.09 -25.81 26.94
C LEU A 473 -0.30 -27.24 27.46
N GLY A 474 -1.54 -27.73 27.43
CA GLY A 474 -1.90 -29.02 28.07
C GLY A 474 -1.72 -29.03 29.60
N LYS A 475 -1.55 -27.83 30.19
CA LYS A 475 -1.33 -27.59 31.63
C LYS A 475 -2.01 -26.28 32.01
N PRO A 476 -2.45 -26.12 33.26
CA PRO A 476 -2.99 -24.86 33.75
C PRO A 476 -1.96 -23.73 33.69
N LEU A 477 -2.38 -22.59 33.17
CA LEU A 477 -1.63 -21.32 33.29
C LEU A 477 -2.09 -20.61 34.55
N ILE A 478 -1.22 -20.52 35.54
CA ILE A 478 -1.45 -19.80 36.79
C ILE A 478 -0.96 -18.36 36.61
N LEU A 479 -1.77 -17.38 37.01
CA LEU A 479 -1.45 -15.95 36.92
C LEU A 479 -1.25 -15.44 38.34
N GLU A 480 -0.03 -14.96 38.64
CA GLU A 480 0.34 -14.46 39.97
C GLU A 480 0.80 -13.00 39.89
N PRO A 481 0.54 -12.20 40.93
CA PRO A 481 1.19 -10.92 41.12
C PRO A 481 2.71 -11.08 41.16
N ALA A 482 3.47 -10.34 40.35
CA ALA A 482 4.92 -10.30 40.57
C ALA A 482 5.21 -9.40 41.77
N VAL A 483 5.90 -9.93 42.74
CA VAL A 483 6.49 -9.12 43.83
C VAL A 483 7.44 -8.12 43.19
N ARG A 484 7.24 -6.82 43.38
CA ARG A 484 8.24 -5.80 43.01
C ARG A 484 9.52 -6.19 43.73
N ALA A 485 10.54 -6.65 42.99
CA ALA A 485 11.90 -6.60 43.56
C ALA A 485 12.12 -5.14 43.95
N GLN A 486 12.17 -4.87 45.23
CA GLN A 486 12.66 -3.59 45.70
C GLN A 486 14.03 -3.43 45.03
N LEU A 487 14.18 -2.38 44.21
CA LEU A 487 15.50 -1.89 43.87
C LEU A 487 16.16 -1.60 45.24
N VAL A 488 16.97 -2.53 45.72
CA VAL A 488 17.89 -2.24 46.78
C VAL A 488 18.76 -1.13 46.21
N ALA A 489 18.50 0.08 46.64
CA ALA A 489 19.39 1.18 46.36
C ALA A 489 20.78 0.73 46.82
N LEU A 490 21.68 0.57 45.87
CA LEU A 490 23.09 0.41 46.22
C LEU A 490 23.43 1.56 47.18
N PRO A 491 24.01 1.28 48.37
CA PRO A 491 24.39 2.35 49.28
C PRO A 491 25.27 3.32 48.51
N ALA A 492 24.98 4.59 48.68
CA ALA A 492 25.78 5.65 48.06
C ALA A 492 27.27 5.40 48.42
N PRO A 493 28.19 5.54 47.48
CA PRO A 493 29.61 5.43 47.78
C PRO A 493 29.95 6.42 48.91
N ALA A 494 30.67 5.92 49.91
CA ALA A 494 31.10 6.71 51.04
C ALA A 494 31.82 7.99 50.53
N PRO A 495 31.62 9.12 51.20
CA PRO A 495 32.31 10.36 50.80
C PRO A 495 33.82 10.13 50.87
N GLN A 496 34.50 10.37 49.76
CA GLN A 496 35.97 10.39 49.70
C GLN A 496 36.46 11.56 50.54
N GLU A 497 37.29 11.28 51.55
CA GLU A 497 38.00 12.29 52.30
C GLU A 497 38.89 13.11 51.38
N PRO A 498 38.94 14.45 51.56
CA PRO A 498 39.78 15.30 50.74
C PRO A 498 41.28 14.98 51.00
N PRO A 499 42.11 15.05 49.98
CA PRO A 499 43.54 14.79 50.14
C PRO A 499 44.17 15.80 51.09
N ILE A 500 44.89 15.29 52.08
CA ILE A 500 45.68 16.07 53.00
C ILE A 500 46.75 16.82 52.22
N ALA A 501 46.71 18.15 52.30
CA ALA A 501 47.72 19.02 51.69
C ALA A 501 49.09 18.77 52.38
N ALA A 502 50.04 18.29 51.58
CA ALA A 502 51.44 18.24 52.03
C ALA A 502 51.98 19.66 52.19
N ALA A 503 52.39 19.99 53.40
CA ALA A 503 53.12 21.22 53.69
C ALA A 503 54.54 21.09 53.09
N SER A 504 54.87 22.08 52.26
CA SER A 504 56.21 22.31 51.75
C SER A 504 57.02 23.06 52.80
N ASP A 505 58.16 22.52 53.19
CA ASP A 505 59.37 23.28 53.58
C ASP A 505 60.30 23.38 52.37
#